data_4c864c629c94ede1cf4b8a2f14064b03
#
_entry.id   4c864c629c94ede1cf4b8a2f14064b03
#
_cell.length_a   1.000
_cell.length_b   1.000
_cell.length_c   1.000
_cell.angle_alpha   90.00
_cell.angle_beta   90.00
_cell.angle_gamma   90.00
#
_symmetry.space_group_name_H-M   'P 1'
#
loop_
_entity.id
_entity.type
_entity.pdbx_description
1 polymer ?
#
loop_
_entity_poly.entity_id
_entity_poly.type
_entity_poly.pdbx_seq_one_letter_code
_entity_poly.pdbx_strand_id
1 'polypeptide(L)'
;MSTDLSGAVSMNESQIKSLSLEGPAGRLEALLNVGSATATHAAVVCHPHPLFGGTLHNKVVFHAAKALHGFGWPVLRFNFRGTGLSQGEHDNGQGEVDDVRTALDWLAGEFSVPLVFCGFSFGAAVGLRAAASDSRVVGLIGLGTPVTPVDDRAYDLGFLQTCAKPKLFCSGDRDQFGPRAKLEAFVAGLVEPKQLTLISGGDHFFEGRLSEMRKVIEDWVGSQILKKS
;
A
#
# COMPACT_ATOMS: atom_id res chain seq x y z
N MET A 1 -2.74 49.10 24.34
CA MET A 1 -2.25 47.75 24.61
C MET A 1 -2.92 46.80 23.60
N SER A 2 -2.20 46.53 22.54
CA SER A 2 -2.70 45.71 21.42
C SER A 2 -2.09 44.33 21.57
N THR A 3 -2.88 43.32 21.87
CA THR A 3 -2.44 41.94 21.94
C THR A 3 -2.59 41.31 20.57
N ASP A 4 -1.45 41.13 19.91
CA ASP A 4 -1.27 40.40 18.68
C ASP A 4 -1.38 38.89 19.00
N LEU A 5 -2.42 38.23 18.49
CA LEU A 5 -2.61 36.79 18.55
C LEU A 5 -2.52 36.20 17.12
N SER A 6 -1.36 36.37 16.47
CA SER A 6 -1.04 35.63 15.25
C SER A 6 -0.27 34.34 15.63
N GLY A 7 -0.97 33.37 16.20
CA GLY A 7 -0.52 32.00 16.29
C GLY A 7 -0.64 31.33 14.91
N ALA A 8 0.32 31.59 14.02
CA ALA A 8 0.44 30.83 12.78
C ALA A 8 0.75 29.37 13.12
N VAL A 9 -0.25 28.48 12.94
CA VAL A 9 -0.02 27.03 12.90
C VAL A 9 0.86 26.76 11.70
N SER A 10 2.15 26.61 11.93
CA SER A 10 3.11 26.09 10.96
C SER A 10 2.61 24.72 10.50
N MET A 11 2.09 24.65 9.27
CA MET A 11 1.90 23.38 8.59
C MET A 11 3.28 22.79 8.37
N ASN A 12 3.63 21.85 9.23
CA ASN A 12 4.90 21.12 9.17
C ASN A 12 4.99 20.47 7.78
N GLU A 13 5.90 20.96 6.93
CA GLU A 13 6.20 20.31 5.65
C GLU A 13 6.51 18.85 5.96
N SER A 14 5.80 17.92 5.32
CA SER A 14 5.96 16.48 5.56
C SER A 14 7.40 16.08 5.23
N GLN A 15 8.21 15.88 6.26
CA GLN A 15 9.60 15.49 6.10
C GLN A 15 9.67 14.10 5.50
N ILE A 16 10.37 13.94 4.37
CA ILE A 16 10.68 12.63 3.77
C ILE A 16 12.12 12.29 4.12
N LYS A 17 12.34 11.09 4.67
CA LYS A 17 13.65 10.56 4.99
C LYS A 17 14.00 9.41 4.05
N SER A 18 15.19 9.45 3.45
CA SER A 18 15.75 8.30 2.74
C SER A 18 16.32 7.31 3.75
N LEU A 19 16.04 6.02 3.54
CA LEU A 19 16.41 4.93 4.41
C LEU A 19 17.00 3.77 3.60
N SER A 20 17.71 2.89 4.29
CA SER A 20 18.13 1.59 3.80
C SER A 20 17.64 0.52 4.77
N LEU A 21 16.90 -0.46 4.29
CA LEU A 21 16.43 -1.60 5.09
C LEU A 21 17.34 -2.81 4.80
N GLU A 22 17.72 -3.54 5.83
CA GLU A 22 18.52 -4.77 5.67
C GLU A 22 17.57 -5.95 5.41
N GLY A 23 17.51 -6.40 4.17
CA GLY A 23 16.67 -7.50 3.71
C GLY A 23 17.46 -8.77 3.41
N PRO A 24 16.79 -9.93 3.20
CA PRO A 24 17.46 -11.19 2.93
C PRO A 24 18.30 -11.22 1.64
N ALA A 25 17.92 -10.43 0.65
CA ALA A 25 18.65 -10.30 -0.62
C ALA A 25 19.64 -9.13 -0.64
N GLY A 26 19.86 -8.49 0.51
CA GLY A 26 20.68 -7.29 0.66
C GLY A 26 19.84 -6.05 0.95
N ARG A 27 20.46 -4.88 0.85
CA ARG A 27 19.82 -3.61 1.21
C ARG A 27 18.67 -3.24 0.27
N LEU A 28 17.58 -2.77 0.84
CA LEU A 28 16.45 -2.22 0.12
C LEU A 28 16.40 -0.70 0.29
N GLU A 29 16.30 0.01 -0.83
CA GLU A 29 16.09 1.46 -0.86
C GLU A 29 14.69 1.80 -0.38
N ALA A 30 14.56 2.75 0.55
CA ALA A 30 13.26 3.15 1.09
C ALA A 30 13.16 4.66 1.34
N LEU A 31 11.91 5.15 1.33
CA LEU A 31 11.52 6.51 1.69
C LEU A 31 10.44 6.46 2.77
N LEU A 32 10.68 7.15 3.87
CA LEU A 32 9.71 7.33 4.95
C LEU A 32 9.13 8.73 4.87
N ASN A 33 7.81 8.83 4.64
CA ASN A 33 7.07 10.03 5.00
C ASN A 33 6.91 10.03 6.51
N VAL A 34 7.54 10.97 7.20
CA VAL A 34 7.53 11.03 8.67
C VAL A 34 6.13 11.42 9.15
N GLY A 35 5.56 10.61 10.04
CA GLY A 35 4.25 10.87 10.62
C GLY A 35 4.30 11.85 11.79
N SER A 36 3.14 12.12 12.39
CA SER A 36 3.04 12.91 13.61
C SER A 36 3.54 12.10 14.83
N ALA A 37 3.95 12.82 15.89
CA ALA A 37 4.35 12.18 17.15
C ALA A 37 3.21 11.41 17.83
N THR A 38 1.96 11.66 17.45
CA THR A 38 0.74 11.00 17.97
C THR A 38 0.11 10.07 16.96
N ALA A 39 0.91 9.58 15.99
CA ALA A 39 0.41 8.64 14.98
C ALA A 39 -0.16 7.38 15.63
N THR A 40 -1.39 7.03 15.29
CA THR A 40 -2.09 5.86 15.83
C THR A 40 -1.80 4.59 15.05
N HIS A 41 -1.34 4.71 13.80
CA HIS A 41 -0.98 3.61 12.91
C HIS A 41 0.24 4.01 12.08
N ALA A 42 0.84 3.03 11.41
CA ALA A 42 1.83 3.25 10.38
C ALA A 42 1.45 2.46 9.12
N ALA A 43 1.99 2.83 7.96
CA ALA A 43 1.64 2.15 6.73
C ALA A 43 2.85 1.84 5.85
N VAL A 44 2.78 0.72 5.12
CA VAL A 44 3.71 0.39 4.04
C VAL A 44 2.98 0.44 2.71
N VAL A 45 3.64 0.97 1.66
CA VAL A 45 3.09 1.01 0.31
C VAL A 45 4.07 0.38 -0.67
N CYS A 46 3.64 -0.70 -1.35
CA CYS A 46 4.44 -1.47 -2.29
C CYS A 46 4.15 -1.07 -3.74
N HIS A 47 5.20 -0.99 -4.55
CA HIS A 47 5.15 -0.55 -5.94
C HIS A 47 4.78 -1.68 -6.92
N PRO A 48 4.38 -1.35 -8.19
CA PRO A 48 4.04 -2.34 -9.20
C PRO A 48 5.29 -3.08 -9.70
N HIS A 49 5.10 -3.91 -10.73
CA HIS A 49 6.10 -4.88 -11.20
C HIS A 49 7.47 -4.23 -11.51
N PRO A 50 8.56 -4.71 -10.86
CA PRO A 50 9.91 -4.18 -11.04
C PRO A 50 10.37 -4.12 -12.50
N LEU A 51 10.22 -5.21 -13.22
CA LEU A 51 10.70 -5.33 -14.61
C LEU A 51 9.90 -4.51 -15.63
N PHE A 52 8.77 -3.89 -15.21
CA PHE A 52 7.97 -2.98 -16.04
C PHE A 52 8.03 -1.53 -15.53
N GLY A 53 9.17 -1.14 -14.97
CA GLY A 53 9.42 0.23 -14.52
C GLY A 53 8.73 0.59 -13.19
N GLY A 54 8.27 -0.41 -12.42
CA GLY A 54 7.76 -0.19 -11.08
C GLY A 54 8.85 0.27 -10.13
N THR A 55 8.59 1.35 -9.40
CA THR A 55 9.47 1.88 -8.35
C THR A 55 8.64 2.54 -7.25
N LEU A 56 9.27 2.80 -6.11
CA LEU A 56 8.68 3.57 -5.00
C LEU A 56 8.24 4.99 -5.39
N HIS A 57 8.65 5.49 -6.56
CA HIS A 57 8.27 6.78 -7.13
C HIS A 57 7.05 6.72 -8.06
N ASN A 58 6.49 5.52 -8.32
CA ASN A 58 5.31 5.37 -9.16
C ASN A 58 4.16 6.28 -8.68
N LYS A 59 3.43 6.91 -9.61
CA LYS A 59 2.37 7.88 -9.30
C LYS A 59 1.29 7.31 -8.38
N VAL A 60 0.84 6.07 -8.61
CA VAL A 60 -0.18 5.41 -7.78
C VAL A 60 0.35 5.22 -6.37
N VAL A 61 1.59 4.73 -6.22
CA VAL A 61 2.28 4.55 -4.93
C VAL A 61 2.42 5.87 -4.17
N PHE A 62 2.83 6.93 -4.87
CA PHE A 62 2.93 8.28 -4.28
C PHE A 62 1.58 8.78 -3.77
N HIS A 63 0.53 8.65 -4.58
CA HIS A 63 -0.82 9.11 -4.20
C HIS A 63 -1.42 8.26 -3.08
N ALA A 64 -1.20 6.94 -3.06
CA ALA A 64 -1.60 6.07 -1.97
C ALA A 64 -0.89 6.44 -0.66
N ALA A 65 0.43 6.65 -0.72
CA ALA A 65 1.20 7.11 0.44
C ALA A 65 0.72 8.46 0.95
N LYS A 66 0.38 9.41 0.05
CA LYS A 66 -0.16 10.71 0.43
C LYS A 66 -1.54 10.60 1.12
N ALA A 67 -2.41 9.68 0.69
CA ALA A 67 -3.69 9.42 1.33
C ALA A 67 -3.50 8.95 2.78
N LEU A 68 -2.65 7.93 2.98
CA LEU A 68 -2.38 7.34 4.30
C LEU A 68 -1.64 8.33 5.22
N HIS A 69 -0.68 9.07 4.68
CA HIS A 69 0.05 10.10 5.43
C HIS A 69 -0.87 11.27 5.87
N GLY A 70 -1.95 11.53 5.14
CA GLY A 70 -2.95 12.53 5.50
C GLY A 70 -3.60 12.32 6.88
N PHE A 71 -3.55 11.11 7.43
CA PHE A 71 -3.96 10.78 8.80
C PHE A 71 -2.87 11.04 9.85
N GLY A 72 -1.75 11.65 9.47
CA GLY A 72 -0.59 11.85 10.34
C GLY A 72 0.25 10.57 10.54
N TRP A 73 0.01 9.53 9.76
CA TRP A 73 0.75 8.27 9.90
C TRP A 73 2.13 8.32 9.23
N PRO A 74 3.16 7.71 9.82
CA PRO A 74 4.38 7.40 9.09
C PRO A 74 4.07 6.41 7.98
N VAL A 75 4.57 6.69 6.76
CA VAL A 75 4.31 5.86 5.58
C VAL A 75 5.62 5.50 4.91
N LEU A 76 5.93 4.22 4.88
CA LEU A 76 7.11 3.65 4.25
C LEU A 76 6.79 3.22 2.82
N ARG A 77 7.62 3.66 1.87
CA ARG A 77 7.68 3.15 0.49
C ARG A 77 9.08 2.62 0.26
N PHE A 78 9.22 1.49 -0.40
CA PHE A 78 10.53 0.91 -0.67
C PHE A 78 10.58 0.35 -2.11
N ASN A 79 11.78 0.17 -2.62
CA ASN A 79 12.03 -0.55 -3.86
C ASN A 79 12.27 -2.03 -3.55
N PHE A 80 11.54 -2.91 -4.25
CA PHE A 80 11.80 -4.34 -4.20
C PHE A 80 13.24 -4.66 -4.63
N ARG A 81 13.73 -5.83 -4.26
CA ARG A 81 15.04 -6.34 -4.69
C ARG A 81 15.26 -6.15 -6.19
N GLY A 82 16.48 -5.80 -6.58
CA GLY A 82 16.85 -5.54 -7.98
C GLY A 82 16.26 -4.28 -8.59
N THR A 83 15.60 -3.39 -7.80
CA THR A 83 14.99 -2.15 -8.29
C THR A 83 15.68 -0.92 -7.70
N GLY A 84 15.97 0.08 -8.53
CA GLY A 84 16.62 1.33 -8.09
C GLY A 84 17.96 1.06 -7.40
N LEU A 85 18.11 1.50 -6.15
CA LEU A 85 19.29 1.27 -5.33
C LEU A 85 19.18 0.00 -4.45
N SER A 86 18.09 -0.76 -4.54
CA SER A 86 17.93 -2.04 -3.85
C SER A 86 18.84 -3.10 -4.44
N GLN A 87 19.47 -3.87 -3.58
CA GLN A 87 20.33 -5.01 -3.94
C GLN A 87 19.48 -6.25 -4.28
N GLY A 88 20.18 -7.31 -4.71
CA GLY A 88 19.54 -8.56 -5.12
C GLY A 88 19.00 -8.51 -6.54
N GLU A 89 18.19 -9.50 -6.89
CA GLU A 89 17.59 -9.67 -8.20
C GLU A 89 16.09 -10.02 -8.05
N HIS A 90 15.28 -9.66 -9.06
CA HIS A 90 13.87 -10.00 -9.12
C HIS A 90 13.67 -11.52 -9.06
N ASP A 91 12.80 -11.99 -8.16
CA ASP A 91 12.58 -13.42 -7.87
C ASP A 91 11.11 -13.84 -8.12
N ASN A 92 10.52 -13.31 -9.17
CA ASN A 92 9.19 -13.68 -9.65
C ASN A 92 8.07 -13.66 -8.57
N GLY A 93 8.21 -12.79 -7.58
CA GLY A 93 7.24 -12.59 -6.50
C GLY A 93 7.45 -13.52 -5.30
N GLN A 94 8.46 -14.38 -5.28
CA GLN A 94 8.77 -15.24 -4.14
C GLN A 94 9.59 -14.48 -3.10
N GLY A 95 10.78 -14.06 -3.46
CA GLY A 95 11.65 -13.30 -2.59
C GLY A 95 11.10 -11.92 -2.24
N GLU A 96 10.31 -11.30 -3.13
CA GLU A 96 9.68 -10.01 -2.87
C GLU A 96 8.68 -10.05 -1.69
N VAL A 97 8.12 -11.22 -1.37
CA VAL A 97 7.32 -11.41 -0.14
C VAL A 97 8.18 -11.15 1.11
N ASP A 98 9.44 -11.59 1.10
CA ASP A 98 10.36 -11.35 2.22
C ASP A 98 10.82 -9.89 2.31
N ASP A 99 10.91 -9.19 1.17
CA ASP A 99 11.17 -7.74 1.16
C ASP A 99 10.01 -6.98 1.85
N VAL A 100 8.76 -7.40 1.61
CA VAL A 100 7.60 -6.83 2.32
C VAL A 100 7.67 -7.12 3.81
N ARG A 101 8.03 -8.34 4.22
CA ARG A 101 8.22 -8.68 5.64
C ARG A 101 9.28 -7.81 6.28
N THR A 102 10.41 -7.61 5.61
CA THR A 102 11.48 -6.69 6.06
C THR A 102 10.94 -5.28 6.31
N ALA A 103 10.12 -4.75 5.38
CA ALA A 103 9.53 -3.42 5.51
C ALA A 103 8.53 -3.34 6.68
N LEU A 104 7.71 -4.37 6.87
CA LEU A 104 6.77 -4.48 8.00
C LEU A 104 7.51 -4.59 9.34
N ASP A 105 8.58 -5.40 9.40
CA ASP A 105 9.39 -5.58 10.61
C ASP A 105 10.07 -4.28 11.01
N TRP A 106 10.68 -3.59 10.06
CA TRP A 106 11.31 -2.30 10.30
C TRP A 106 10.31 -1.28 10.83
N LEU A 107 9.15 -1.16 10.16
CA LEU A 107 8.12 -0.19 10.51
C LEU A 107 7.55 -0.45 11.91
N ALA A 108 7.31 -1.72 12.27
CA ALA A 108 6.83 -2.09 13.59
C ALA A 108 7.88 -1.84 14.69
N GLY A 109 9.16 -2.03 14.40
CA GLY A 109 10.26 -1.74 15.33
C GLY A 109 10.39 -0.25 15.63
N GLU A 110 10.19 0.60 14.61
CA GLU A 110 10.31 2.06 14.76
C GLU A 110 9.12 2.70 15.49
N PHE A 111 7.88 2.24 15.22
CA PHE A 111 6.70 2.97 15.64
C PHE A 111 5.80 2.28 16.66
N SER A 112 5.97 0.98 16.90
CA SER A 112 5.18 0.20 17.89
C SER A 112 3.66 0.45 17.86
N VAL A 113 3.10 0.68 16.67
CA VAL A 113 1.68 0.91 16.40
C VAL A 113 1.13 -0.11 15.40
N PRO A 114 -0.18 -0.34 15.33
CA PRO A 114 -0.79 -1.17 14.29
C PRO A 114 -0.42 -0.72 12.88
N LEU A 115 -0.26 -1.67 11.96
CA LEU A 115 0.17 -1.42 10.60
C LEU A 115 -0.99 -1.53 9.61
N VAL A 116 -0.96 -0.71 8.56
CA VAL A 116 -1.83 -0.83 7.38
C VAL A 116 -0.95 -1.13 6.16
N PHE A 117 -1.31 -2.18 5.46
CA PHE A 117 -0.67 -2.54 4.20
C PHE A 117 -1.41 -1.94 3.02
N CYS A 118 -0.68 -1.39 2.06
CA CYS A 118 -1.17 -0.99 0.75
C CYS A 118 -0.22 -1.47 -0.35
N GLY A 119 -0.74 -2.02 -1.42
CA GLY A 119 0.07 -2.43 -2.57
C GLY A 119 -0.61 -2.09 -3.89
N PHE A 120 0.18 -1.79 -4.91
CA PHE A 120 -0.30 -1.57 -6.26
C PHE A 120 0.16 -2.68 -7.21
N SER A 121 -0.78 -3.28 -7.96
CA SER A 121 -0.52 -4.29 -8.99
C SER A 121 0.31 -5.47 -8.44
N PHE A 122 1.49 -5.74 -8.95
CA PHE A 122 2.44 -6.72 -8.41
C PHE A 122 2.65 -6.54 -6.90
N GLY A 123 2.87 -5.30 -6.45
CA GLY A 123 3.02 -5.00 -5.02
C GLY A 123 1.78 -5.35 -4.20
N ALA A 124 0.58 -5.29 -4.79
CA ALA A 124 -0.62 -5.81 -4.13
C ALA A 124 -0.59 -7.33 -4.04
N ALA A 125 -0.29 -8.03 -5.15
CA ALA A 125 -0.31 -9.50 -5.17
C ALA A 125 0.70 -10.12 -4.18
N VAL A 126 1.96 -9.67 -4.21
CA VAL A 126 3.01 -10.22 -3.33
C VAL A 126 2.90 -9.71 -1.90
N GLY A 127 2.55 -8.45 -1.73
CA GLY A 127 2.52 -7.84 -0.41
C GLY A 127 1.31 -8.25 0.43
N LEU A 128 0.15 -8.46 -0.18
CA LEU A 128 -1.03 -9.03 0.50
C LEU A 128 -0.70 -10.40 1.10
N ARG A 129 0.15 -11.20 0.45
CA ARG A 129 0.57 -12.51 0.97
C ARG A 129 1.36 -12.40 2.27
N ALA A 130 2.29 -11.44 2.36
CA ALA A 130 3.02 -11.17 3.59
C ALA A 130 2.11 -10.56 4.67
N ALA A 131 1.34 -9.55 4.31
CA ALA A 131 0.54 -8.75 5.23
C ALA A 131 -0.68 -9.50 5.81
N ALA A 132 -1.28 -10.43 5.06
CA ALA A 132 -2.45 -11.17 5.53
C ALA A 132 -2.14 -12.06 6.75
N SER A 133 -0.93 -12.62 6.83
CA SER A 133 -0.49 -13.47 7.93
C SER A 133 0.16 -12.72 9.09
N ASP A 134 0.51 -11.44 8.93
CA ASP A 134 1.19 -10.65 9.96
C ASP A 134 0.17 -10.06 10.96
N SER A 135 0.22 -10.49 12.21
CA SER A 135 -0.72 -10.06 13.27
C SER A 135 -0.68 -8.55 13.57
N ARG A 136 0.41 -7.86 13.25
CA ARG A 136 0.56 -6.42 13.42
C ARG A 136 -0.22 -5.61 12.38
N VAL A 137 -0.53 -6.22 11.23
CA VAL A 137 -1.29 -5.60 10.15
C VAL A 137 -2.78 -5.72 10.43
N VAL A 138 -3.46 -4.57 10.55
CA VAL A 138 -4.88 -4.47 10.89
C VAL A 138 -5.78 -4.13 9.69
N GLY A 139 -5.21 -3.78 8.55
CA GLY A 139 -5.95 -3.45 7.35
C GLY A 139 -5.14 -3.68 6.07
N LEU A 140 -5.82 -4.13 5.01
CA LEU A 140 -5.24 -4.51 3.73
C LEU A 140 -5.84 -3.67 2.60
N ILE A 141 -4.99 -3.08 1.75
CA ILE A 141 -5.42 -2.30 0.58
C ILE A 141 -4.73 -2.86 -0.67
N GLY A 142 -5.51 -3.36 -1.62
CA GLY A 142 -5.06 -3.78 -2.94
C GLY A 142 -5.54 -2.80 -4.01
N LEU A 143 -4.62 -2.11 -4.67
CA LEU A 143 -4.88 -1.20 -5.77
C LEU A 143 -4.52 -1.90 -7.09
N GLY A 144 -5.44 -1.91 -8.08
CA GLY A 144 -5.20 -2.57 -9.36
C GLY A 144 -4.71 -4.01 -9.18
N THR A 145 -5.31 -4.76 -8.24
CA THR A 145 -4.87 -6.12 -7.91
C THR A 145 -5.08 -7.04 -9.10
N PRO A 146 -4.02 -7.71 -9.63
CA PRO A 146 -4.15 -8.61 -10.76
C PRO A 146 -4.83 -9.91 -10.34
N VAL A 147 -6.04 -10.15 -10.83
CA VAL A 147 -6.85 -11.35 -10.57
C VAL A 147 -6.93 -12.27 -11.79
N THR A 148 -6.28 -11.91 -12.86
CA THR A 148 -6.10 -12.73 -14.06
C THR A 148 -4.62 -12.95 -14.32
N PRO A 149 -4.23 -14.08 -14.92
CA PRO A 149 -2.87 -14.26 -15.40
C PRO A 149 -2.47 -13.12 -16.34
N VAL A 150 -1.24 -12.66 -16.22
CA VAL A 150 -0.62 -11.68 -17.12
C VAL A 150 0.59 -12.35 -17.74
N ASP A 151 0.54 -12.56 -19.04
CA ASP A 151 1.45 -13.48 -19.73
C ASP A 151 1.42 -14.86 -19.04
N ASP A 152 2.56 -15.44 -18.71
CA ASP A 152 2.66 -16.73 -18.01
C ASP A 152 2.62 -16.61 -16.47
N ARG A 153 2.27 -15.41 -15.93
CA ARG A 153 2.28 -15.13 -14.48
C ARG A 153 0.88 -15.13 -13.91
N ALA A 154 0.64 -16.02 -12.98
CA ALA A 154 -0.56 -16.04 -12.14
C ALA A 154 -0.17 -15.84 -10.68
N TYR A 155 -0.91 -14.98 -9.97
CA TYR A 155 -0.70 -14.75 -8.55
C TYR A 155 -1.73 -15.55 -7.76
N ASP A 156 -1.26 -16.39 -6.83
CA ASP A 156 -2.14 -17.07 -5.90
C ASP A 156 -2.60 -16.09 -4.80
N LEU A 157 -3.87 -15.75 -4.84
CA LEU A 157 -4.56 -14.93 -3.85
C LEU A 157 -5.53 -15.73 -2.96
N GLY A 158 -5.50 -17.08 -3.05
CA GLY A 158 -6.40 -17.98 -2.33
C GLY A 158 -6.34 -17.83 -0.80
N PHE A 159 -5.18 -17.44 -0.25
CA PHE A 159 -5.01 -17.17 1.19
C PHE A 159 -5.95 -16.07 1.72
N LEU A 160 -6.47 -15.19 0.86
CA LEU A 160 -7.40 -14.13 1.26
C LEU A 160 -8.82 -14.65 1.56
N GLN A 161 -9.17 -15.86 1.09
CA GLN A 161 -10.48 -16.46 1.34
C GLN A 161 -10.76 -16.70 2.83
N THR A 162 -9.73 -16.91 3.63
CA THR A 162 -9.82 -17.12 5.09
C THR A 162 -9.32 -15.94 5.91
N CYS A 163 -8.83 -14.88 5.28
CA CYS A 163 -8.29 -13.71 5.97
C CYS A 163 -9.43 -12.82 6.49
N ALA A 164 -9.64 -12.80 7.80
CA ALA A 164 -10.68 -11.98 8.45
C ALA A 164 -10.32 -10.50 8.67
N LYS A 165 -9.14 -10.04 8.21
CA LYS A 165 -8.77 -8.63 8.31
C LYS A 165 -9.63 -7.77 7.37
N PRO A 166 -9.97 -6.52 7.75
CA PRO A 166 -10.56 -5.55 6.84
C PRO A 166 -9.72 -5.40 5.56
N LYS A 167 -10.37 -5.48 4.41
CA LYS A 167 -9.67 -5.39 3.13
C LYS A 167 -10.44 -4.55 2.12
N LEU A 168 -9.71 -3.64 1.46
CA LEU A 168 -10.18 -2.82 0.34
C LEU A 168 -9.50 -3.29 -0.95
N PHE A 169 -10.29 -3.50 -1.98
CA PHE A 169 -9.82 -3.59 -3.36
C PHE A 169 -10.33 -2.39 -4.13
N CYS A 170 -9.41 -1.63 -4.76
CA CYS A 170 -9.75 -0.49 -5.59
C CYS A 170 -9.10 -0.65 -6.96
N SER A 171 -9.89 -0.55 -8.03
CA SER A 171 -9.40 -0.67 -9.41
C SER A 171 -10.17 0.26 -10.33
N GLY A 172 -9.60 0.58 -11.50
CA GLY A 172 -10.34 1.17 -12.59
C GLY A 172 -11.31 0.15 -13.21
N ASP A 173 -12.47 0.60 -13.69
CA ASP A 173 -13.43 -0.29 -14.35
C ASP A 173 -12.98 -0.74 -15.77
N ARG A 174 -11.86 -0.15 -16.27
CA ARG A 174 -11.18 -0.49 -17.53
C ARG A 174 -9.81 -1.13 -17.31
N ASP A 175 -9.53 -1.58 -16.09
CA ASP A 175 -8.27 -2.26 -15.75
C ASP A 175 -8.20 -3.63 -16.43
N GLN A 176 -7.24 -3.81 -17.32
CA GLN A 176 -7.06 -5.05 -18.10
C GLN A 176 -6.51 -6.20 -17.26
N PHE A 177 -5.81 -5.93 -16.15
CA PHE A 177 -5.22 -6.94 -15.26
C PHE A 177 -6.19 -7.40 -14.16
N GLY A 178 -7.20 -6.58 -13.87
CA GLY A 178 -8.31 -6.88 -12.98
C GLY A 178 -9.65 -6.59 -13.64
N PRO A 179 -10.04 -7.32 -14.72
CA PRO A 179 -11.32 -7.08 -15.39
C PRO A 179 -12.48 -7.13 -14.39
N ARG A 180 -13.38 -6.16 -14.48
CA ARG A 180 -14.48 -5.92 -13.53
C ARG A 180 -15.16 -7.22 -13.05
N ALA A 181 -15.64 -8.04 -13.99
CA ALA A 181 -16.36 -9.27 -13.63
C ALA A 181 -15.51 -10.28 -12.86
N LYS A 182 -14.21 -10.36 -13.17
CA LYS A 182 -13.27 -11.24 -12.46
C LYS A 182 -12.98 -10.72 -11.06
N LEU A 183 -12.79 -9.41 -10.92
CA LEU A 183 -12.51 -8.78 -9.63
C LEU A 183 -13.74 -8.83 -8.72
N GLU A 184 -14.96 -8.60 -9.26
CA GLU A 184 -16.22 -8.76 -8.53
C GLU A 184 -16.39 -10.21 -8.03
N ALA A 185 -16.16 -11.21 -8.89
CA ALA A 185 -16.25 -12.61 -8.51
C ALA A 185 -15.19 -13.00 -7.46
N PHE A 186 -13.95 -12.54 -7.62
CA PHE A 186 -12.89 -12.75 -6.65
C PHE A 186 -13.26 -12.18 -5.28
N VAL A 187 -13.66 -10.90 -5.21
CA VAL A 187 -13.98 -10.25 -3.94
C VAL A 187 -15.24 -10.86 -3.32
N ALA A 188 -16.24 -11.27 -4.12
CA ALA A 188 -17.43 -11.96 -3.61
C ALA A 188 -17.07 -13.23 -2.83
N GLY A 189 -16.05 -13.98 -3.26
CA GLY A 189 -15.57 -15.21 -2.60
C GLY A 189 -14.76 -15.01 -1.32
N LEU A 190 -14.42 -13.78 -0.94
CA LEU A 190 -13.65 -13.50 0.28
C LEU A 190 -14.56 -13.40 1.51
N VAL A 191 -14.00 -13.68 2.71
CA VAL A 191 -14.70 -13.44 3.98
C VAL A 191 -14.73 -11.95 4.31
N GLU A 192 -15.74 -11.54 5.08
CA GLU A 192 -15.86 -10.16 5.60
C GLU A 192 -14.78 -9.85 6.68
N PRO A 193 -14.45 -8.56 6.91
CA PRO A 193 -14.87 -7.37 6.17
C PRO A 193 -14.11 -7.20 4.85
N LYS A 194 -14.83 -6.93 3.78
CA LYS A 194 -14.27 -6.69 2.46
C LYS A 194 -15.01 -5.56 1.74
N GLN A 195 -14.31 -4.83 0.91
CA GLN A 195 -14.90 -3.80 0.06
C GLN A 195 -14.24 -3.82 -1.32
N LEU A 196 -15.04 -3.70 -2.36
CA LEU A 196 -14.59 -3.44 -3.72
C LEU A 196 -15.09 -2.06 -4.15
N THR A 197 -14.19 -1.25 -4.67
CA THR A 197 -14.53 0.03 -5.30
C THR A 197 -13.95 0.07 -6.71
N LEU A 198 -14.82 0.26 -7.70
CA LEU A 198 -14.43 0.43 -9.09
C LEU A 198 -14.57 1.89 -9.48
N ILE A 199 -13.47 2.50 -9.93
CA ILE A 199 -13.42 3.89 -10.37
C ILE A 199 -13.82 3.94 -11.85
N SER A 200 -14.91 4.64 -12.13
CA SER A 200 -15.47 4.71 -13.48
C SER A 200 -14.53 5.43 -14.45
N GLY A 201 -14.30 4.81 -15.60
CA GLY A 201 -13.39 5.28 -16.64
C GLY A 201 -11.91 5.18 -16.27
N GLY A 202 -11.58 4.65 -15.09
CA GLY A 202 -10.20 4.42 -14.67
C GLY A 202 -9.57 3.22 -15.38
N ASP A 203 -8.30 3.37 -15.75
CA ASP A 203 -7.43 2.28 -16.22
C ASP A 203 -6.64 1.67 -15.05
N HIS A 204 -5.69 0.79 -15.38
CA HIS A 204 -4.80 0.16 -14.38
C HIS A 204 -4.01 1.18 -13.54
N PHE A 205 -3.58 2.28 -14.15
CA PHE A 205 -2.76 3.32 -13.51
C PHE A 205 -3.58 4.46 -12.91
N PHE A 206 -4.91 4.38 -12.97
CA PHE A 206 -5.83 5.43 -12.52
C PHE A 206 -5.53 6.80 -13.19
N GLU A 207 -5.19 6.78 -14.49
CA GLU A 207 -4.84 8.01 -15.19
C GLU A 207 -6.01 8.99 -15.18
N GLY A 208 -5.75 10.24 -14.77
CA GLY A 208 -6.78 11.25 -14.55
C GLY A 208 -7.73 10.98 -13.36
N ARG A 209 -7.54 9.88 -12.60
CA ARG A 209 -8.41 9.45 -11.50
C ARG A 209 -7.69 9.25 -10.15
N LEU A 210 -6.42 9.65 -10.04
CA LEU A 210 -5.63 9.47 -8.82
C LEU A 210 -6.24 10.17 -7.60
N SER A 211 -6.95 11.27 -7.79
CA SER A 211 -7.66 11.96 -6.70
C SER A 211 -8.86 11.15 -6.19
N GLU A 212 -9.58 10.48 -7.08
CA GLU A 212 -10.69 9.60 -6.73
C GLU A 212 -10.17 8.37 -5.97
N MET A 213 -9.10 7.75 -6.46
CA MET A 213 -8.42 6.63 -5.77
C MET A 213 -8.00 7.04 -4.35
N ARG A 214 -7.39 8.23 -4.18
CA ARG A 214 -7.03 8.75 -2.85
C ARG A 214 -8.24 8.84 -1.94
N LYS A 215 -9.32 9.44 -2.42
CA LYS A 215 -10.54 9.58 -1.64
C LYS A 215 -11.11 8.22 -1.21
N VAL A 216 -11.08 7.22 -2.08
CA VAL A 216 -11.50 5.84 -1.74
C VAL A 216 -10.67 5.29 -0.58
N ILE A 217 -9.35 5.47 -0.59
CA ILE A 217 -8.47 5.04 0.51
C ILE A 217 -8.81 5.80 1.80
N GLU A 218 -8.95 7.13 1.72
CA GLU A 218 -9.26 8.01 2.86
C GLU A 218 -10.60 7.63 3.51
N ASP A 219 -11.66 7.47 2.71
CA ASP A 219 -12.99 7.09 3.19
C ASP A 219 -12.99 5.69 3.84
N TRP A 220 -12.28 4.72 3.23
CA TRP A 220 -12.18 3.37 3.77
C TRP A 220 -11.39 3.33 5.09
N VAL A 221 -10.26 4.00 5.17
CA VAL A 221 -9.47 4.10 6.41
C VAL A 221 -10.30 4.73 7.52
N GLY A 222 -11.00 5.84 7.24
CA GLY A 222 -11.87 6.50 8.20
C GLY A 222 -12.99 5.60 8.72
N SER A 223 -13.56 4.75 7.86
CA SER A 223 -14.72 3.91 8.21
C SER A 223 -14.35 2.54 8.79
N GLN A 224 -13.26 1.92 8.37
CA GLN A 224 -12.92 0.54 8.72
C GLN A 224 -11.76 0.39 9.69
N ILE A 225 -10.86 1.37 9.73
CA ILE A 225 -9.67 1.31 10.59
C ILE A 225 -9.86 2.21 11.82
N LEU A 226 -10.22 3.48 11.63
CA LEU A 226 -10.30 4.45 12.73
C LEU A 226 -11.59 4.38 13.54
N LYS A 227 -12.71 3.87 13.00
CA LYS A 227 -13.98 3.73 13.74
C LYS A 227 -14.06 2.51 14.66
N LYS A 228 -13.10 1.60 14.60
CA LYS A 228 -13.03 0.39 15.45
C LYS A 228 -12.19 0.56 16.70
N SER A 229 -11.71 1.79 16.96
CA SER A 229 -10.91 2.13 18.14
C SER A 229 -11.78 2.58 19.29
#